data_7f3a6f73a7f6c8ee04a1f2dde157a989
#
_entry.id   7f3a6f73a7f6c8ee04a1f2dde157a989
#
_cell.length_a   1.000
_cell.length_b   1.000
_cell.length_c   1.000
_cell.angle_alpha   90.00
_cell.angle_beta   90.00
_cell.angle_gamma   90.00
#
_symmetry.space_group_name_H-M   'P 1'
#
loop_
_entity.id
_entity.type
_entity.pdbx_description
1 polymer ?
#
loop_
_entity_poly.entity_id
_entity_poly.type
_entity_poly.pdbx_seq_one_letter_code
_entity_poly.pdbx_strand_id
1 'polypeptide(L)'
;MRFRLAHGLALALSVVSLGATQGPTSSGSEQVRTSTVKQAKPVTSKKATRKTAPYQVGTASWYGSDFMGKPTASGEPYDMYDMTAAHPTLPLGTYVRVTNLRNDRAVVVRINDRGPVVDGRIIDVSYNAARALNFRDKGLQRVRLDIVQPPQTIATLRPLAN
;
A
#
# COMPACT_ATOMS: atom_id res chain seq x y z
N MET A 1 -8.57 -13.93 43.34
CA MET A 1 -8.01 -12.72 43.99
C MET A 1 -8.42 -11.51 43.20
N ARG A 2 -9.12 -10.61 43.86
CA ARG A 2 -9.71 -9.37 43.30
C ARG A 2 -8.75 -8.21 43.53
N PHE A 3 -8.49 -7.34 42.52
CA PHE A 3 -8.04 -5.95 42.70
C PHE A 3 -8.51 -5.18 41.50
N ARG A 4 -9.47 -4.33 41.55
CA ARG A 4 -9.75 -2.99 42.09
C ARG A 4 -9.31 -1.88 41.13
N LEU A 5 -10.35 -1.17 40.71
CA LEU A 5 -10.41 0.12 39.98
C LEU A 5 -9.50 1.19 40.62
N ALA A 6 -9.01 2.09 39.77
CA ALA A 6 -8.74 3.47 40.16
C ALA A 6 -9.22 4.43 39.07
N HIS A 7 -10.11 5.34 39.50
CA HIS A 7 -10.66 6.50 38.78
C HIS A 7 -9.66 7.68 38.90
N GLY A 8 -9.62 8.50 37.88
CA GLY A 8 -8.95 9.80 37.94
C GLY A 8 -9.48 10.70 36.83
N LEU A 9 -10.30 11.44 37.16
CA LEU A 9 -10.98 12.70 37.20
C LEU A 9 -10.29 13.83 36.39
N ALA A 10 -11.14 14.53 35.68
CA ALA A 10 -11.04 15.66 34.78
C ALA A 10 -10.25 16.89 35.31
N LEU A 11 -9.78 17.73 34.37
CA LEU A 11 -9.91 19.18 34.52
C LEU A 11 -9.96 19.86 33.12
N ALA A 12 -11.05 20.59 32.92
CA ALA A 12 -11.26 21.53 31.82
C ALA A 12 -10.66 22.90 32.22
N LEU A 13 -10.04 23.58 31.28
CA LEU A 13 -9.80 25.02 31.40
C LEU A 13 -10.12 25.72 30.07
N SER A 14 -11.18 26.48 30.09
CA SER A 14 -11.58 27.46 29.09
C SER A 14 -10.82 28.74 29.27
N VAL A 15 -10.31 29.37 28.22
CA VAL A 15 -9.95 30.78 28.21
C VAL A 15 -10.51 31.41 26.92
N VAL A 16 -11.46 32.30 27.14
CA VAL A 16 -12.03 33.27 26.20
C VAL A 16 -11.12 34.50 26.21
N SER A 17 -10.76 35.03 25.06
CA SER A 17 -10.31 36.41 24.94
C SER A 17 -10.87 37.06 23.68
N LEU A 18 -11.72 38.03 23.92
CA LEU A 18 -12.27 39.01 23.00
C LEU A 18 -11.22 40.12 22.75
N GLY A 19 -11.12 40.60 21.52
CA GLY A 19 -10.35 41.78 21.17
C GLY A 19 -10.72 42.30 19.80
N ALA A 20 -11.72 43.19 19.74
CA ALA A 20 -12.08 43.98 18.55
C ALA A 20 -11.27 45.27 18.50
N THR A 21 -10.81 45.67 17.32
CA THR A 21 -10.57 47.09 17.00
C THR A 21 -10.75 47.33 15.49
N GLN A 22 -11.52 48.42 15.23
CA GLN A 22 -11.98 48.89 13.92
C GLN A 22 -10.98 49.84 13.22
N GLY A 23 -10.93 49.82 11.93
CA GLY A 23 -10.99 50.77 10.83
C GLY A 23 -9.95 51.89 10.73
N PRO A 24 -9.96 52.80 9.74
CA PRO A 24 -10.69 52.77 8.45
C PRO A 24 -9.84 53.14 7.20
N THR A 25 -10.45 52.96 6.01
CA THR A 25 -10.36 53.72 4.73
C THR A 25 -9.00 54.10 4.12
N SER A 26 -8.79 53.66 2.87
CA SER A 26 -8.53 54.58 1.74
C SER A 26 -8.68 53.90 0.37
N SER A 27 -9.39 54.61 -0.47
CA SER A 27 -9.69 54.54 -1.87
C SER A 27 -8.45 54.37 -2.77
N GLY A 28 -8.59 53.50 -3.81
CA GLY A 28 -7.64 53.41 -4.90
C GLY A 28 -8.19 52.48 -6.00
N SER A 29 -8.92 53.07 -6.92
CA SER A 29 -9.40 52.42 -8.13
C SER A 29 -8.23 52.17 -9.10
N GLU A 30 -7.98 50.90 -9.46
CA GLU A 30 -7.24 50.58 -10.67
C GLU A 30 -7.85 49.36 -11.34
N GLN A 31 -8.42 49.62 -12.53
CA GLN A 31 -8.96 48.63 -13.44
C GLN A 31 -7.81 47.82 -14.05
N VAL A 32 -7.70 46.53 -13.70
CA VAL A 32 -6.89 45.60 -14.45
C VAL A 32 -7.81 44.57 -15.11
N ARG A 33 -7.69 44.53 -16.41
CA ARG A 33 -8.45 43.74 -17.39
C ARG A 33 -8.49 42.25 -17.02
N THR A 34 -9.69 41.72 -16.86
CA THR A 34 -9.97 40.30 -16.77
C THR A 34 -9.58 39.56 -18.04
N SER A 35 -8.44 38.92 -18.04
CA SER A 35 -8.13 37.88 -19.01
C SER A 35 -8.85 36.59 -18.56
N THR A 36 -9.89 36.21 -19.29
CA THR A 36 -10.63 34.97 -19.13
C THR A 36 -9.69 33.77 -19.38
N VAL A 37 -9.11 33.22 -18.34
CA VAL A 37 -8.44 31.91 -18.40
C VAL A 37 -9.53 30.85 -18.50
N LYS A 38 -9.69 30.30 -19.70
CA LYS A 38 -10.52 29.11 -19.93
C LYS A 38 -9.99 27.98 -19.07
N GLN A 39 -10.71 27.68 -17.98
CA GLN A 39 -10.46 26.50 -17.16
C GLN A 39 -10.62 25.24 -18.03
N ALA A 40 -9.51 24.59 -18.35
CA ALA A 40 -9.51 23.25 -18.92
C ALA A 40 -10.09 22.28 -17.87
N LYS A 41 -11.20 21.62 -18.20
CA LYS A 41 -11.76 20.54 -17.38
C LYS A 41 -10.71 19.43 -17.20
N PRO A 42 -10.51 18.90 -15.99
CA PRO A 42 -9.63 17.75 -15.81
C PRO A 42 -10.24 16.56 -16.56
N VAL A 43 -9.52 16.09 -17.57
CA VAL A 43 -9.85 14.83 -18.24
C VAL A 43 -9.49 13.70 -17.28
N THR A 44 -10.45 13.26 -16.49
CA THR A 44 -10.32 12.02 -15.73
C THR A 44 -10.38 10.85 -16.72
N SER A 45 -9.22 10.48 -17.24
CA SER A 45 -9.06 9.24 -17.97
C SER A 45 -9.29 8.07 -16.98
N LYS A 46 -10.52 7.62 -16.86
CA LYS A 46 -10.83 6.30 -16.31
C LYS A 46 -10.27 5.28 -17.30
N LYS A 47 -9.00 4.90 -17.11
CA LYS A 47 -8.44 3.72 -17.75
C LYS A 47 -9.27 2.53 -17.29
N ALA A 48 -10.23 2.13 -18.13
CA ALA A 48 -11.01 0.91 -17.92
C ALA A 48 -10.01 -0.25 -17.86
N THR A 49 -9.71 -0.73 -16.67
CA THR A 49 -8.94 -1.95 -16.47
C THR A 49 -9.80 -3.08 -17.05
N ARG A 50 -9.43 -3.58 -18.24
CA ARG A 50 -9.92 -4.87 -18.72
C ARG A 50 -9.74 -5.85 -17.57
N LYS A 51 -10.84 -6.40 -17.06
CA LYS A 51 -10.82 -7.51 -16.11
C LYS A 51 -10.27 -8.73 -16.85
N THR A 52 -8.97 -8.88 -16.89
CA THR A 52 -8.33 -10.12 -17.28
C THR A 52 -8.68 -11.19 -16.26
N ALA A 53 -8.89 -12.42 -16.72
CA ALA A 53 -9.06 -13.55 -15.80
C ALA A 53 -7.85 -13.62 -14.85
N PRO A 54 -8.05 -13.92 -13.54
CA PRO A 54 -6.95 -14.06 -12.62
C PRO A 54 -6.03 -15.20 -13.05
N TYR A 55 -4.73 -15.09 -12.78
CA TYR A 55 -3.81 -16.19 -13.00
C TYR A 55 -4.19 -17.38 -12.10
N GLN A 56 -4.49 -17.13 -10.83
CA GLN A 56 -4.86 -18.18 -9.88
C GLN A 56 -5.68 -17.60 -8.71
N VAL A 57 -6.56 -18.43 -8.13
CA VAL A 57 -7.30 -18.13 -6.90
C VAL A 57 -7.14 -19.29 -5.94
N GLY A 58 -6.77 -19.01 -4.68
CA GLY A 58 -6.55 -20.05 -3.68
C GLY A 58 -6.21 -19.48 -2.31
N THR A 59 -5.61 -20.31 -1.47
CA THR A 59 -5.22 -19.94 -0.11
C THR A 59 -3.76 -19.48 -0.07
N ALA A 60 -3.51 -18.32 0.51
CA ALA A 60 -2.19 -17.82 0.87
C ALA A 60 -1.90 -18.08 2.35
N SER A 61 -0.62 -18.28 2.67
CA SER A 61 -0.06 -18.11 4.01
C SER A 61 1.10 -17.14 3.99
N TRP A 62 1.81 -17.01 5.10
CA TRP A 62 3.00 -16.19 5.17
C TRP A 62 4.06 -16.89 6.03
N TYR A 63 5.33 -16.58 5.80
CA TYR A 63 6.44 -17.07 6.58
C TYR A 63 7.17 -15.93 7.30
N GLY A 64 7.54 -16.20 8.56
CA GLY A 64 7.95 -15.20 9.52
C GLY A 64 9.44 -15.20 9.84
N SER A 65 9.75 -14.75 11.06
CA SER A 65 11.10 -14.50 11.55
C SER A 65 12.04 -15.70 11.51
N ASP A 66 11.53 -16.92 11.61
CA ASP A 66 12.34 -18.15 11.66
C ASP A 66 13.09 -18.42 10.37
N PHE A 67 12.69 -17.76 9.27
CA PHE A 67 13.33 -17.84 7.97
C PHE A 67 14.26 -16.66 7.68
N MET A 68 14.30 -15.64 8.54
CA MET A 68 15.10 -14.43 8.34
C MET A 68 16.55 -14.75 8.05
N GLY A 69 17.10 -14.23 6.96
CA GLY A 69 18.48 -14.43 6.53
C GLY A 69 18.77 -15.79 5.87
N LYS A 70 17.82 -16.73 5.86
CA LYS A 70 18.02 -18.01 5.16
C LYS A 70 17.97 -17.80 3.64
N PRO A 71 18.76 -18.56 2.87
CA PRO A 71 18.76 -18.45 1.42
C PRO A 71 17.42 -18.88 0.84
N THR A 72 16.90 -18.10 -0.10
CA THR A 72 15.73 -18.42 -0.91
C THR A 72 16.13 -19.19 -2.19
N ALA A 73 15.17 -19.68 -2.95
CA ALA A 73 15.44 -20.37 -4.21
C ALA A 73 16.09 -19.47 -5.27
N SER A 74 16.00 -18.14 -5.15
CA SER A 74 16.71 -17.20 -6.01
C SER A 74 18.18 -17.00 -5.60
N GLY A 75 18.59 -17.52 -4.44
CA GLY A 75 19.93 -17.36 -3.87
C GLY A 75 20.09 -16.12 -2.98
N GLU A 76 19.12 -15.23 -2.94
CA GLU A 76 19.14 -14.08 -2.02
C GLU A 76 18.67 -14.48 -0.61
N PRO A 77 19.16 -13.84 0.46
CA PRO A 77 18.66 -14.07 1.81
C PRO A 77 17.20 -13.60 1.93
N TYR A 78 16.38 -14.37 2.65
CA TYR A 78 15.01 -13.93 2.98
C TYR A 78 15.03 -12.74 3.91
N ASP A 79 14.37 -11.65 3.49
CA ASP A 79 14.01 -10.52 4.35
C ASP A 79 12.49 -10.48 4.54
N MET A 80 12.05 -10.62 5.81
CA MET A 80 10.62 -10.60 6.15
C MET A 80 9.95 -9.25 5.89
N TYR A 81 10.72 -8.18 5.73
CA TYR A 81 10.23 -6.82 5.47
C TYR A 81 10.14 -6.48 3.98
N ASP A 82 10.72 -7.29 3.12
CA ASP A 82 10.60 -7.15 1.67
C ASP A 82 9.22 -7.56 1.15
N MET A 83 8.86 -7.06 -0.03
CA MET A 83 7.62 -7.45 -0.72
C MET A 83 7.90 -8.64 -1.65
N THR A 84 8.09 -9.81 -1.06
CA THR A 84 8.44 -11.06 -1.74
C THR A 84 7.48 -12.19 -1.41
N ALA A 85 7.55 -13.26 -2.18
CA ALA A 85 6.74 -14.46 -1.95
C ALA A 85 7.38 -15.71 -2.57
N ALA A 86 7.00 -16.88 -2.02
CA ALA A 86 7.23 -18.19 -2.59
C ALA A 86 6.04 -18.64 -3.43
N HIS A 87 6.31 -19.18 -4.62
CA HIS A 87 5.31 -19.80 -5.48
C HIS A 87 5.85 -21.08 -6.13
N PRO A 88 5.04 -22.16 -6.25
CA PRO A 88 5.57 -23.45 -6.69
C PRO A 88 6.10 -23.44 -8.14
N THR A 89 5.46 -22.72 -9.05
CA THR A 89 5.74 -22.86 -10.49
C THR A 89 6.08 -21.56 -11.22
N LEU A 90 5.67 -20.38 -10.70
CA LEU A 90 5.99 -19.13 -11.38
C LEU A 90 7.51 -18.92 -11.48
N PRO A 91 8.03 -18.39 -12.59
CA PRO A 91 9.45 -18.04 -12.69
C PRO A 91 9.90 -17.12 -11.57
N LEU A 92 11.12 -17.34 -11.05
CA LEU A 92 11.74 -16.41 -10.11
C LEU A 92 11.89 -15.04 -10.78
N GLY A 93 11.68 -13.96 -10.04
CA GLY A 93 11.64 -12.60 -10.55
C GLY A 93 10.28 -12.15 -11.07
N THR A 94 9.28 -13.04 -11.19
CA THR A 94 7.92 -12.65 -11.60
C THR A 94 7.28 -11.74 -10.56
N TYR A 95 6.63 -10.67 -11.03
CA TYR A 95 5.83 -9.80 -10.16
C TYR A 95 4.37 -10.22 -10.20
N VAL A 96 3.77 -10.34 -9.01
CA VAL A 96 2.41 -10.80 -8.81
C VAL A 96 1.65 -9.82 -7.94
N ARG A 97 0.50 -9.36 -8.41
CA ARG A 97 -0.46 -8.68 -7.55
C ARG A 97 -1.24 -9.72 -6.78
N VAL A 98 -1.11 -9.71 -5.47
CA VAL A 98 -1.88 -10.53 -4.54
C VAL A 98 -3.02 -9.68 -4.01
N THR A 99 -4.26 -10.11 -4.21
CA THR A 99 -5.46 -9.43 -3.70
C THR A 99 -6.13 -10.32 -2.67
N ASN A 100 -6.32 -9.79 -1.47
CA ASN A 100 -7.08 -10.43 -0.41
C ASN A 100 -8.58 -10.32 -0.73
N LEU A 101 -9.24 -11.45 -1.00
CA LEU A 101 -10.64 -11.50 -1.43
C LEU A 101 -11.67 -11.16 -0.34
N ARG A 102 -11.21 -10.95 0.90
CA ARG A 102 -12.08 -10.58 2.01
C ARG A 102 -12.23 -9.06 2.18
N ASN A 103 -11.18 -8.31 1.86
CA ASN A 103 -11.11 -6.86 2.14
C ASN A 103 -10.62 -6.03 0.96
N ASP A 104 -10.43 -6.65 -0.22
CA ASP A 104 -9.97 -6.08 -1.48
C ASP A 104 -8.61 -5.36 -1.43
N ARG A 105 -7.86 -5.52 -0.33
CA ARG A 105 -6.49 -5.00 -0.25
C ARG A 105 -5.59 -5.80 -1.18
N ALA A 106 -4.72 -5.09 -1.88
CA ALA A 106 -3.80 -5.69 -2.83
C ALA A 106 -2.39 -5.15 -2.65
N VAL A 107 -1.40 -6.03 -2.86
CA VAL A 107 0.01 -5.68 -2.91
C VAL A 107 0.66 -6.34 -4.12
N VAL A 108 1.76 -5.79 -4.59
CA VAL A 108 2.61 -6.44 -5.59
C VAL A 108 3.82 -7.03 -4.86
N VAL A 109 4.06 -8.32 -5.09
CA VAL A 109 5.20 -9.05 -4.54
C VAL A 109 6.05 -9.61 -5.68
N ARG A 110 7.35 -9.79 -5.45
CA ARG A 110 8.25 -10.48 -6.36
C ARG A 110 8.40 -11.93 -5.90
N ILE A 111 8.28 -12.86 -6.82
CA ILE A 111 8.54 -14.28 -6.57
C ILE A 111 10.06 -14.48 -6.50
N ASN A 112 10.55 -14.87 -5.34
CA ASN A 112 11.98 -15.14 -5.12
C ASN A 112 12.23 -16.51 -4.49
N ASP A 113 11.17 -17.26 -4.16
CA ASP A 113 11.33 -18.55 -3.50
C ASP A 113 10.36 -19.61 -4.06
N ARG A 114 10.60 -20.88 -3.67
CA ARG A 114 9.81 -22.05 -4.02
C ARG A 114 8.98 -22.51 -2.82
N GLY A 115 7.75 -22.85 -3.09
CA GLY A 115 6.70 -23.23 -2.13
C GLY A 115 5.38 -22.58 -2.49
N PRO A 116 4.33 -22.84 -1.74
CA PRO A 116 4.24 -23.74 -0.57
C PRO A 116 4.42 -25.22 -0.92
N VAL A 117 4.92 -25.97 0.07
CA VAL A 117 4.95 -27.45 0.02
C VAL A 117 3.73 -28.07 0.69
N VAL A 118 2.86 -27.24 1.27
CA VAL A 118 1.64 -27.68 1.95
C VAL A 118 0.47 -27.62 1.00
N ASP A 119 -0.23 -28.75 0.86
CA ASP A 119 -1.38 -28.86 -0.03
C ASP A 119 -2.48 -27.81 0.26
N GLY A 120 -3.14 -27.37 -0.81
CA GLY A 120 -4.23 -26.38 -0.73
C GLY A 120 -3.78 -24.92 -0.61
N ARG A 121 -2.48 -24.64 -0.42
CA ARG A 121 -1.92 -23.29 -0.53
C ARG A 121 -1.33 -23.05 -1.90
N ILE A 122 -1.44 -21.81 -2.38
CA ILE A 122 -0.93 -21.43 -3.70
C ILE A 122 0.25 -20.45 -3.64
N ILE A 123 0.42 -19.74 -2.53
CA ILE A 123 1.47 -18.74 -2.34
C ILE A 123 1.74 -18.57 -0.84
N ASP A 124 3.02 -18.41 -0.48
CA ASP A 124 3.43 -17.97 0.84
C ASP A 124 4.10 -16.59 0.70
N VAL A 125 3.48 -15.58 1.28
CA VAL A 125 3.99 -14.20 1.18
C VAL A 125 4.88 -13.85 2.37
N SER A 126 5.71 -12.82 2.23
CA SER A 126 6.50 -12.29 3.34
C SER A 126 5.60 -11.71 4.45
N TYR A 127 6.16 -11.56 5.65
CA TYR A 127 5.49 -10.94 6.79
C TYR A 127 4.93 -9.55 6.45
N ASN A 128 5.73 -8.70 5.79
CA ASN A 128 5.31 -7.35 5.44
C ASN A 128 4.16 -7.33 4.43
N ALA A 129 4.18 -8.24 3.45
CA ALA A 129 3.09 -8.41 2.51
C ALA A 129 1.80 -8.89 3.20
N ALA A 130 1.88 -9.86 4.13
CA ALA A 130 0.74 -10.33 4.91
C ALA A 130 0.14 -9.21 5.78
N ARG A 131 0.99 -8.36 6.35
CA ARG A 131 0.60 -7.17 7.11
C ARG A 131 -0.15 -6.17 6.25
N ALA A 132 0.39 -5.84 5.08
CA ALA A 132 -0.23 -4.92 4.13
C ALA A 132 -1.58 -5.43 3.60
N LEU A 133 -1.69 -6.75 3.38
CA LEU A 133 -2.93 -7.43 3.01
C LEU A 133 -3.92 -7.60 4.17
N ASN A 134 -3.51 -7.30 5.42
CA ASN A 134 -4.31 -7.40 6.63
C ASN A 134 -4.81 -8.83 6.93
N PHE A 135 -3.91 -9.83 6.83
CA PHE A 135 -4.23 -11.20 7.24
C PHE A 135 -3.14 -11.88 8.10
N ARG A 136 -2.08 -11.16 8.47
CA ARG A 136 -1.01 -11.67 9.33
C ARG A 136 -1.54 -12.44 10.54
N ASP A 137 -2.48 -11.84 11.28
CA ASP A 137 -3.01 -12.42 12.54
C ASP A 137 -3.91 -13.63 12.31
N LYS A 138 -4.37 -13.85 11.08
CA LYS A 138 -5.20 -14.99 10.69
C LYS A 138 -4.39 -16.19 10.20
N GLY A 139 -3.16 -15.96 9.78
CA GLY A 139 -2.26 -16.98 9.22
C GLY A 139 -2.61 -17.40 7.80
N LEU A 140 -3.89 -17.61 7.48
CA LEU A 140 -4.38 -18.04 6.17
C LEU A 140 -5.42 -17.07 5.61
N GLN A 141 -5.41 -16.89 4.27
CA GLN A 141 -6.36 -16.03 3.58
C GLN A 141 -6.61 -16.47 2.13
N ARG A 142 -7.88 -16.44 1.71
CA ARG A 142 -8.18 -16.59 0.28
C ARG A 142 -7.76 -15.35 -0.49
N VAL A 143 -6.98 -15.57 -1.54
CA VAL A 143 -6.41 -14.52 -2.37
C VAL A 143 -6.63 -14.80 -3.85
N ARG A 144 -6.54 -13.73 -4.66
CA ARG A 144 -6.40 -13.77 -6.11
C ARG A 144 -5.01 -13.32 -6.50
N LEU A 145 -4.42 -14.03 -7.44
CA LEU A 145 -3.13 -13.71 -8.05
C LEU A 145 -3.33 -13.22 -9.48
N ASP A 146 -2.70 -12.09 -9.80
CA ASP A 146 -2.62 -11.55 -11.16
C ASP A 146 -1.15 -11.27 -11.49
N ILE A 147 -0.63 -11.83 -12.58
CA ILE A 147 0.74 -11.51 -13.03
C ILE A 147 0.74 -10.07 -13.55
N VAL A 148 1.72 -9.29 -13.11
CA VAL A 148 1.85 -7.88 -13.46
C VAL A 148 3.25 -7.57 -13.97
N GLN A 149 3.39 -6.46 -14.69
CA GLN A 149 4.72 -5.95 -15.05
C GLN A 149 5.45 -5.46 -13.79
N PRO A 150 6.79 -5.51 -13.78
CA PRO A 150 7.58 -4.89 -12.73
C PRO A 150 7.15 -3.45 -12.49
N PRO A 151 7.20 -2.94 -11.25
CA PRO A 151 7.01 -1.52 -10.99
C PRO A 151 8.00 -0.73 -11.86
N GLN A 152 7.50 0.16 -12.72
CA GLN A 152 8.38 1.01 -13.51
C GLN A 152 9.06 1.99 -12.55
N THR A 153 10.37 1.84 -12.39
CA THR A 153 11.18 2.91 -11.83
C THR A 153 11.14 4.05 -12.83
N ILE A 154 10.52 5.17 -12.46
CA ILE A 154 10.60 6.40 -13.27
C ILE A 154 12.07 6.80 -13.24
N ALA A 155 12.81 6.40 -14.27
CA ALA A 155 14.13 6.96 -14.51
C ALA A 155 13.90 8.46 -14.71
N THR A 156 14.31 9.27 -13.75
CA THR A 156 14.35 10.73 -13.89
C THR A 156 15.26 11.00 -15.08
N LEU A 157 14.67 11.36 -16.22
CA LEU A 157 15.42 11.83 -17.38
C LEU A 157 16.20 13.04 -16.88
N ARG A 158 17.52 12.88 -16.65
CA ARG A 158 18.40 14.03 -16.50
C ARG A 158 18.27 14.83 -17.78
N PRO A 159 17.93 16.14 -17.71
CA PRO A 159 18.03 16.98 -18.87
C PRO A 159 19.48 16.91 -19.37
N LEU A 160 19.66 16.59 -20.65
CA LEU A 160 20.96 16.77 -21.29
C LEU A 160 21.27 18.26 -21.20
N ALA A 161 22.26 18.61 -20.39
CA ALA A 161 22.82 19.95 -20.39
C ALA A 161 23.47 20.16 -21.77
N ASN A 162 22.95 21.13 -22.52
CA ASN A 162 23.62 21.69 -23.70
C ASN A 162 24.78 22.53 -23.24
#